data_06d20dfb1b265ba5919257a6932e4aed
#
_entry.id   06d20dfb1b265ba5919257a6932e4aed
#
_cell.length_a   1.000
_cell.length_b   1.000
_cell.length_c   1.000
_cell.angle_alpha   90.00
_cell.angle_beta   90.00
_cell.angle_gamma   90.00
#
_symmetry.space_group_name_H-M   'P 1'
#
loop_
_entity.id
_entity.type
_entity.pdbx_description
1 polymer ?
#
loop_
_entity_poly.entity_id
_entity_poly.type
_entity_poly.pdbx_seq_one_letter_code
_entity_poly.pdbx_strand_id
1 'polypeptide(L)'
;MGTYAAVVLAGGAARRMGGLDKPALPIGGRPMRDRVLAAVADATPRVLVGAADAVPAGVRVVREDPPGGGPVAAAAAGLALLDTDVTLVALLAADLPLLTRAAIGDLLHHLDRKIPDTGSAGGPTDPAPPARDGLAAPLIRDGLAAPPARDGLAQARDGLGGGERPDGACFVDGGGRRQSLCGIWRVAALRAAVDRLAVERGGSLSGAPVRALLAGLVVSEVAWSGEGPPPWFDCDTDEDVRRAEEWAR
;
A
#
# COMPACT_ATOMS: atom_id res chain seq x y z
N MET A 1 -9.88 16.57 -11.02
CA MET A 1 -9.09 15.49 -10.41
C MET A 1 -7.81 16.11 -9.89
N GLY A 2 -7.47 15.93 -8.62
CA GLY A 2 -6.22 16.43 -8.04
C GLY A 2 -5.02 15.79 -8.74
N THR A 3 -3.92 16.51 -8.83
CA THR A 3 -2.65 16.02 -9.36
C THR A 3 -2.05 15.00 -8.38
N TYR A 4 -1.58 13.87 -8.87
CA TYR A 4 -0.87 12.86 -8.09
C TYR A 4 0.45 12.51 -8.78
N ALA A 5 1.42 12.04 -8.02
CA ALA A 5 2.66 11.47 -8.53
C ALA A 5 2.56 9.95 -8.68
N ALA A 6 3.50 9.36 -9.40
CA ALA A 6 3.64 7.91 -9.43
C ALA A 6 5.09 7.50 -9.15
N VAL A 7 5.25 6.52 -8.27
CA VAL A 7 6.52 5.83 -7.97
C VAL A 7 6.35 4.36 -8.33
N VAL A 8 7.04 3.94 -9.39
CA VAL A 8 6.99 2.59 -9.93
C VAL A 8 8.27 1.86 -9.55
N LEU A 9 8.15 0.76 -8.79
CA LEU A 9 9.27 0.00 -8.28
C LEU A 9 9.64 -1.12 -9.28
N ALA A 10 10.75 -0.91 -10.00
CA ALA A 10 11.30 -1.86 -10.97
C ALA A 10 12.53 -2.62 -10.42
N GLY A 11 12.84 -2.44 -9.14
CA GLY A 11 13.87 -3.18 -8.42
C GLY A 11 13.24 -4.35 -7.67
N GLY A 12 13.92 -5.47 -7.64
CA GLY A 12 13.47 -6.65 -6.91
C GLY A 12 14.17 -7.89 -7.43
N ALA A 13 14.02 -9.03 -6.77
CA ALA A 13 14.77 -10.25 -7.05
C ALA A 13 14.46 -10.85 -8.46
N ALA A 14 14.79 -10.11 -9.54
CA ALA A 14 14.87 -10.62 -10.90
C ALA A 14 15.75 -11.91 -11.03
N ARG A 15 16.50 -12.21 -9.95
CA ARG A 15 17.31 -13.43 -9.80
C ARG A 15 16.50 -14.73 -9.84
N ARG A 16 15.19 -14.70 -9.65
CA ARG A 16 14.34 -15.91 -9.64
C ARG A 16 14.00 -16.42 -11.04
N MET A 17 14.10 -15.58 -12.08
CA MET A 17 13.89 -15.94 -13.48
C MET A 17 15.21 -15.96 -14.27
N GLY A 18 16.28 -16.54 -13.72
CA GLY A 18 17.55 -16.71 -14.45
C GLY A 18 18.31 -15.41 -14.75
N GLY A 19 18.09 -14.32 -14.01
CA GLY A 19 18.80 -13.05 -14.20
C GLY A 19 18.17 -12.13 -15.25
N LEU A 20 17.02 -12.48 -15.79
CA LEU A 20 16.26 -11.62 -16.71
C LEU A 20 15.70 -10.37 -15.98
N ASP A 21 15.72 -9.23 -16.66
CA ASP A 21 15.03 -8.02 -16.20
C ASP A 21 13.51 -8.23 -16.36
N LYS A 22 12.87 -8.81 -15.33
CA LYS A 22 11.44 -9.14 -15.32
C LYS A 22 10.55 -7.97 -15.76
N PRO A 23 10.71 -6.73 -15.24
CA PRO A 23 9.93 -5.58 -15.70
C PRO A 23 10.08 -5.23 -17.18
N ALA A 24 11.14 -5.68 -17.83
CA ALA A 24 11.37 -5.49 -19.27
C ALA A 24 10.72 -6.57 -20.15
N LEU A 25 10.21 -7.66 -19.56
CA LEU A 25 9.52 -8.70 -20.34
C LEU A 25 8.27 -8.11 -21.01
N PRO A 26 8.09 -8.40 -22.32
CA PRO A 26 6.94 -7.86 -23.05
C PRO A 26 5.65 -8.62 -22.71
N ILE A 27 4.56 -7.89 -22.56
CA ILE A 27 3.18 -8.39 -22.53
C ILE A 27 2.39 -7.62 -23.58
N GLY A 28 1.82 -8.32 -24.54
CA GLY A 28 1.17 -7.68 -25.70
C GLY A 28 2.15 -6.80 -26.49
N GLY A 29 3.40 -7.23 -26.62
CA GLY A 29 4.47 -6.52 -27.36
C GLY A 29 5.03 -5.30 -26.64
N ARG A 30 4.66 -5.04 -25.36
CA ARG A 30 5.11 -3.88 -24.60
C ARG A 30 5.67 -4.30 -23.23
N PRO A 31 6.85 -3.80 -22.79
CA PRO A 31 7.40 -4.10 -21.47
C PRO A 31 6.38 -3.91 -20.34
N MET A 32 6.37 -4.80 -19.34
CA MET A 32 5.44 -4.69 -18.20
C MET A 32 5.54 -3.33 -17.52
N ARG A 33 6.77 -2.85 -17.23
CA ARG A 33 7.00 -1.53 -16.63
C ARG A 33 6.40 -0.38 -17.45
N ASP A 34 6.43 -0.49 -18.79
CA ASP A 34 5.90 0.55 -19.68
C ASP A 34 4.37 0.53 -19.71
N ARG A 35 3.77 -0.64 -19.49
CA ARG A 35 2.32 -0.78 -19.31
C ARG A 35 1.88 -0.12 -17.99
N VAL A 36 2.60 -0.37 -16.89
CA VAL A 36 2.34 0.30 -15.60
C VAL A 36 2.51 1.82 -15.72
N LEU A 37 3.60 2.28 -16.34
CA LEU A 37 3.83 3.72 -16.56
C LEU A 37 2.76 4.37 -17.44
N ALA A 38 2.16 3.61 -18.36
CA ALA A 38 1.05 4.10 -19.18
C ALA A 38 -0.25 4.21 -18.40
N ALA A 39 -0.52 3.30 -17.46
CA ALA A 39 -1.70 3.37 -16.60
C ALA A 39 -1.72 4.63 -15.73
N VAL A 40 -0.54 5.22 -15.47
CA VAL A 40 -0.35 6.47 -14.70
C VAL A 40 0.21 7.60 -15.57
N ALA A 41 -0.11 7.64 -16.85
CA ALA A 41 0.43 8.65 -17.78
C ALA A 41 0.06 10.09 -17.42
N ASP A 42 -0.99 10.29 -16.65
CA ASP A 42 -1.47 11.57 -16.13
C ASP A 42 -0.85 11.96 -14.78
N ALA A 43 -0.06 11.08 -14.16
CA ALA A 43 0.66 11.41 -12.94
C ALA A 43 1.85 12.35 -13.20
N THR A 44 2.10 13.28 -12.28
CA THR A 44 3.22 14.22 -12.35
C THR A 44 3.74 14.49 -10.93
N PRO A 45 5.05 14.24 -10.65
CA PRO A 45 6.01 13.53 -11.52
C PRO A 45 5.77 12.01 -11.58
N ARG A 46 6.38 11.37 -12.58
CA ARG A 46 6.50 9.90 -12.65
C ARG A 46 7.94 9.51 -12.37
N VAL A 47 8.13 8.61 -11.42
CA VAL A 47 9.46 8.12 -10.99
C VAL A 47 9.50 6.61 -11.16
N LEU A 48 10.52 6.11 -11.86
CA LEU A 48 10.86 4.69 -11.91
C LEU A 48 12.04 4.45 -10.98
N VAL A 49 11.90 3.52 -10.04
CA VAL A 49 12.98 3.15 -9.12
C VAL A 49 13.53 1.80 -9.54
N GLY A 50 14.77 1.78 -9.99
CA GLY A 50 15.47 0.58 -10.47
C GLY A 50 16.38 0.86 -11.66
N ALA A 51 16.85 -0.20 -12.30
CA ALA A 51 17.62 -0.10 -13.53
C ALA A 51 16.66 -0.07 -14.74
N ALA A 52 16.91 0.84 -15.67
CA ALA A 52 16.24 0.84 -16.96
C ALA A 52 17.13 1.51 -18.01
N ASP A 53 17.30 0.83 -19.16
CA ASP A 53 18.10 1.37 -20.26
C ASP A 53 17.34 2.44 -21.04
N ALA A 54 16.01 2.30 -21.10
CA ALA A 54 15.11 3.25 -21.73
C ALA A 54 13.79 3.34 -20.96
N VAL A 55 13.25 4.55 -20.84
CA VAL A 55 11.95 4.84 -20.24
C VAL A 55 11.16 5.83 -21.10
N PRO A 56 9.83 5.84 -21.00
CA PRO A 56 9.02 6.86 -21.66
C PRO A 56 9.41 8.29 -21.28
N ALA A 57 9.23 9.24 -22.19
CA ALA A 57 9.52 10.64 -21.92
C ALA A 57 8.79 11.16 -20.67
N GLY A 58 9.47 12.00 -19.88
CA GLY A 58 8.94 12.59 -18.65
C GLY A 58 8.96 11.65 -17.44
N VAL A 59 9.57 10.47 -17.52
CA VAL A 59 9.82 9.59 -16.38
C VAL A 59 11.22 9.87 -15.83
N ARG A 60 11.31 10.15 -14.53
CA ARG A 60 12.58 10.26 -13.80
C ARG A 60 13.02 8.86 -13.36
N VAL A 61 14.31 8.55 -13.45
CA VAL A 61 14.84 7.25 -13.01
C VAL A 61 15.77 7.47 -11.82
N VAL A 62 15.62 6.65 -10.80
CA VAL A 62 16.48 6.63 -9.60
C VAL A 62 16.73 5.18 -9.18
N ARG A 63 17.80 4.96 -8.43
CA ARG A 63 18.04 3.67 -7.74
C ARG A 63 18.07 3.89 -6.24
N GLU A 64 17.60 2.89 -5.51
CA GLU A 64 17.80 2.84 -4.05
C GLU A 64 19.27 2.65 -3.68
N ASP A 65 19.63 3.18 -2.53
CA ASP A 65 20.98 3.02 -1.95
C ASP A 65 20.85 2.41 -0.54
N PRO A 66 21.49 1.24 -0.31
CA PRO A 66 22.25 0.41 -1.25
C PRO A 66 21.34 -0.27 -2.30
N PRO A 67 21.88 -0.56 -3.50
CA PRO A 67 21.17 -1.28 -4.54
C PRO A 67 20.70 -2.67 -4.06
N GLY A 68 19.45 -3.02 -4.36
CA GLY A 68 18.85 -4.27 -3.86
C GLY A 68 18.35 -4.18 -2.42
N GLY A 69 18.19 -2.97 -1.88
CA GLY A 69 17.65 -2.71 -0.55
C GLY A 69 16.18 -3.13 -0.36
N GLY A 70 15.51 -3.52 -1.43
CA GLY A 70 14.13 -4.01 -1.41
C GLY A 70 13.07 -2.91 -1.57
N PRO A 71 11.79 -3.30 -1.56
CA PRO A 71 10.71 -2.41 -1.97
C PRO A 71 10.54 -1.17 -1.10
N VAL A 72 10.85 -1.24 0.19
CA VAL A 72 10.74 -0.08 1.10
C VAL A 72 11.86 0.92 0.86
N ALA A 73 13.11 0.46 0.69
CA ALA A 73 14.23 1.33 0.33
C ALA A 73 13.98 1.98 -1.04
N ALA A 74 13.46 1.22 -2.00
CA ALA A 74 13.09 1.74 -3.31
C ALA A 74 11.95 2.78 -3.21
N ALA A 75 10.91 2.53 -2.40
CA ALA A 75 9.84 3.50 -2.16
C ALA A 75 10.39 4.80 -1.56
N ALA A 76 11.27 4.72 -0.56
CA ALA A 76 11.92 5.88 0.04
C ALA A 76 12.72 6.70 -0.98
N ALA A 77 13.52 6.04 -1.83
CA ALA A 77 14.28 6.69 -2.90
C ALA A 77 13.37 7.41 -3.91
N GLY A 78 12.24 6.79 -4.29
CA GLY A 78 11.26 7.40 -5.17
C GLY A 78 10.56 8.60 -4.53
N LEU A 79 10.16 8.49 -3.26
CA LEU A 79 9.52 9.57 -2.51
C LEU A 79 10.42 10.78 -2.32
N ALA A 80 11.74 10.59 -2.22
CA ALA A 80 12.72 11.66 -2.10
C ALA A 80 12.75 12.58 -3.33
N LEU A 81 12.34 12.09 -4.50
CA LEU A 81 12.27 12.88 -5.74
C LEU A 81 10.94 13.63 -5.93
N LEU A 82 9.99 13.47 -5.02
CA LEU A 82 8.71 14.17 -5.10
C LEU A 82 8.82 15.56 -4.49
N ASP A 83 8.31 16.55 -5.20
CA ASP A 83 8.24 17.94 -4.74
C ASP A 83 7.31 18.05 -3.51
N THR A 84 7.44 19.14 -2.75
CA THR A 84 6.72 19.31 -1.47
C THR A 84 5.22 19.57 -1.62
N ASP A 85 4.78 20.01 -2.78
CA ASP A 85 3.39 20.28 -3.14
C ASP A 85 2.62 19.02 -3.57
N VAL A 86 3.34 17.91 -3.84
CA VAL A 86 2.71 16.64 -4.16
C VAL A 86 2.05 16.03 -2.92
N THR A 87 0.75 15.86 -2.97
CA THR A 87 -0.04 15.36 -1.83
C THR A 87 -0.36 13.86 -1.91
N LEU A 88 -0.47 13.31 -3.12
CA LEU A 88 -0.83 11.92 -3.39
C LEU A 88 0.21 11.25 -4.27
N VAL A 89 0.45 9.95 -4.03
CA VAL A 89 1.36 9.13 -4.83
C VAL A 89 0.79 7.74 -5.08
N ALA A 90 0.81 7.30 -6.32
CA ALA A 90 0.64 5.91 -6.70
C ALA A 90 1.95 5.16 -6.43
N LEU A 91 1.94 4.19 -5.50
CA LEU A 91 3.07 3.30 -5.24
C LEU A 91 2.77 1.96 -5.88
N LEU A 92 3.52 1.62 -6.93
CA LEU A 92 3.21 0.53 -7.84
C LEU A 92 4.42 -0.38 -8.05
N ALA A 93 4.19 -1.70 -8.15
CA ALA A 93 5.19 -2.62 -8.67
C ALA A 93 5.23 -2.54 -10.21
N ALA A 94 6.41 -2.74 -10.80
CA ALA A 94 6.60 -2.63 -12.25
C ALA A 94 6.16 -3.89 -13.03
N ASP A 95 5.77 -4.95 -12.34
CA ASP A 95 5.36 -6.25 -12.89
C ASP A 95 3.84 -6.48 -12.83
N LEU A 96 3.07 -5.40 -12.84
CA LEU A 96 1.60 -5.38 -12.89
C LEU A 96 1.10 -5.05 -14.31
N PRO A 97 1.26 -5.92 -15.31
CA PRO A 97 1.01 -5.59 -16.71
C PRO A 97 -0.46 -5.31 -17.03
N LEU A 98 -1.38 -5.70 -16.16
CA LEU A 98 -2.83 -5.56 -16.33
C LEU A 98 -3.40 -4.35 -15.59
N LEU A 99 -2.53 -3.56 -14.95
CA LEU A 99 -2.94 -2.31 -14.32
C LEU A 99 -3.51 -1.34 -15.36
N THR A 100 -4.65 -0.75 -15.04
CA THR A 100 -5.34 0.20 -15.92
C THR A 100 -5.49 1.57 -15.27
N ARG A 101 -5.69 2.60 -16.09
CA ARG A 101 -6.03 3.93 -15.61
C ARG A 101 -7.36 3.94 -14.83
N ALA A 102 -8.34 3.12 -15.22
CA ALA A 102 -9.60 3.00 -14.50
C ALA A 102 -9.39 2.49 -13.07
N ALA A 103 -8.55 1.46 -12.89
CA ALA A 103 -8.19 0.96 -11.57
C ALA A 103 -7.51 2.03 -10.69
N ILE A 104 -6.63 2.86 -11.26
CA ILE A 104 -6.05 4.01 -10.54
C ILE A 104 -7.14 5.02 -10.17
N GLY A 105 -8.09 5.29 -11.07
CA GLY A 105 -9.22 6.18 -10.82
C GLY A 105 -10.09 5.70 -9.66
N ASP A 106 -10.35 4.40 -9.57
CA ASP A 106 -11.12 3.79 -8.47
C ASP A 106 -10.41 3.98 -7.11
N LEU A 107 -9.09 3.77 -7.05
CA LEU A 107 -8.31 4.00 -5.84
C LEU A 107 -8.33 5.47 -5.41
N LEU A 108 -8.16 6.40 -6.36
CA LEU A 108 -8.23 7.85 -6.09
C LEU A 108 -9.61 8.23 -5.54
N HIS A 109 -10.68 7.70 -6.13
CA HIS A 109 -12.04 7.95 -5.68
C HIS A 109 -12.27 7.45 -4.24
N HIS A 110 -11.77 6.26 -3.90
CA HIS A 110 -11.90 5.71 -2.55
C HIS A 110 -11.07 6.47 -1.51
N LEU A 111 -9.94 7.05 -1.90
CA LEU A 111 -9.12 7.86 -1.01
C LEU A 111 -9.80 9.20 -0.63
N ASP A 112 -10.64 9.74 -1.50
CA ASP A 112 -11.40 10.97 -1.23
C ASP A 112 -12.63 10.72 -0.35
N ARG A 113 -13.10 9.48 -0.22
CA ARG A 113 -14.22 9.12 0.65
C ARG A 113 -13.77 9.04 2.10
N LYS A 114 -14.55 9.65 3.00
CA LYS A 114 -14.36 9.45 4.43
C LYS A 114 -14.74 8.01 4.78
N ILE A 115 -13.92 7.35 5.59
CA ILE A 115 -14.30 6.06 6.18
C ILE A 115 -15.44 6.36 7.15
N PRO A 116 -16.63 5.73 7.00
CA PRO A 116 -17.69 5.88 7.98
C PRO A 116 -17.15 5.40 9.34
N ASP A 117 -17.41 6.19 10.37
CA ASP A 117 -17.13 5.79 11.73
C ASP A 117 -17.96 4.54 12.02
N THR A 118 -17.31 3.37 12.06
CA THR A 118 -17.94 2.14 12.52
C THR A 118 -18.01 2.18 14.04
N GLY A 119 -18.52 3.31 14.56
CA GLY A 119 -18.89 3.46 15.95
C GLY A 119 -19.90 2.37 16.29
N SER A 120 -19.46 1.45 17.12
CA SER A 120 -20.27 0.56 17.96
C SER A 120 -21.68 0.33 17.42
N ALA A 121 -21.83 -0.64 16.53
CA ALA A 121 -23.13 -1.27 16.30
C ALA A 121 -23.59 -1.79 17.68
N GLY A 122 -24.55 -1.11 18.27
CA GLY A 122 -25.25 -1.58 19.43
C GLY A 122 -25.72 -3.01 19.15
N GLY A 123 -25.12 -3.97 19.84
CA GLY A 123 -25.56 -5.34 19.79
C GLY A 123 -27.07 -5.40 20.11
N PRO A 124 -27.81 -6.35 19.54
CA PRO A 124 -29.19 -6.56 19.89
C PRO A 124 -29.30 -6.75 21.40
N THR A 125 -30.12 -5.92 22.05
CA THR A 125 -30.51 -6.10 23.45
C THR A 125 -31.35 -7.36 23.52
N ASP A 126 -30.70 -8.48 23.78
CA ASP A 126 -31.37 -9.69 24.23
C ASP A 126 -32.01 -9.40 25.61
N PRO A 127 -33.27 -9.73 25.82
CA PRO A 127 -33.90 -9.59 27.12
C PRO A 127 -33.23 -10.56 28.11
N ALA A 128 -32.83 -10.04 29.27
CA ALA A 128 -32.19 -10.76 30.35
C ALA A 128 -33.00 -11.99 30.77
N PRO A 129 -32.36 -13.16 30.94
CA PRO A 129 -33.01 -14.29 31.54
C PRO A 129 -33.20 -14.06 33.06
N PRO A 130 -34.26 -14.67 33.68
CA PRO A 130 -34.58 -14.42 35.07
C PRO A 130 -33.55 -15.02 36.03
N ALA A 131 -33.31 -14.26 37.09
CA ALA A 131 -32.39 -14.61 38.18
C ALA A 131 -32.70 -16.02 38.78
N ARG A 132 -31.69 -16.83 38.95
CA ARG A 132 -31.70 -17.98 39.83
C ARG A 132 -30.75 -17.76 41.00
N ASP A 133 -31.36 -17.84 42.18
CA ASP A 133 -30.71 -17.73 43.48
C ASP A 133 -29.65 -18.80 43.73
N GLY A 134 -28.59 -18.38 44.41
CA GLY A 134 -27.90 -19.15 45.44
C GLY A 134 -26.70 -19.99 45.05
N LEU A 135 -25.51 -19.57 45.41
CA LEU A 135 -24.64 -20.20 46.40
C LEU A 135 -23.25 -19.53 46.44
N ALA A 136 -22.77 -19.38 47.67
CA ALA A 136 -21.63 -18.59 48.12
C ALA A 136 -20.24 -19.17 47.71
N ALA A 137 -19.30 -18.26 47.50
CA ALA A 137 -17.86 -18.13 47.71
C ALA A 137 -16.96 -19.34 47.94
N PRO A 138 -15.63 -19.24 47.67
CA PRO A 138 -14.74 -18.38 48.42
C PRO A 138 -13.62 -17.64 47.66
N LEU A 139 -13.11 -16.62 48.33
CA LEU A 139 -11.96 -15.79 48.04
C LEU A 139 -10.64 -16.56 47.90
N ILE A 140 -9.83 -16.25 46.88
CA ILE A 140 -8.38 -16.33 47.00
C ILE A 140 -7.80 -15.01 46.43
N ARG A 141 -7.08 -14.31 47.29
CA ARG A 141 -6.16 -13.21 46.99
C ARG A 141 -4.92 -13.83 46.35
N ASP A 142 -4.39 -13.20 45.30
CA ASP A 142 -2.96 -12.88 45.27
C ASP A 142 -2.71 -11.83 44.17
N GLY A 143 -2.03 -10.79 44.59
CA GLY A 143 -1.73 -9.62 43.79
C GLY A 143 -0.58 -9.85 42.83
N LEU A 144 -0.71 -9.30 41.65
CA LEU A 144 0.42 -8.87 40.83
C LEU A 144 0.10 -7.51 40.23
N ALA A 145 0.99 -6.56 40.54
CA ALA A 145 0.89 -5.18 40.12
C ALA A 145 0.98 -5.04 38.59
N ALA A 146 0.08 -4.25 38.02
CA ALA A 146 0.16 -3.79 36.64
C ALA A 146 1.30 -2.76 36.49
N PRO A 147 2.06 -2.76 35.39
CA PRO A 147 3.03 -1.72 35.10
C PRO A 147 2.33 -0.41 34.75
N PRO A 148 2.98 0.76 34.99
CA PRO A 148 2.36 2.04 34.79
C PRO A 148 2.12 2.36 33.32
N ALA A 149 0.99 2.95 33.03
CA ALA A 149 0.65 3.54 31.74
C ALA A 149 1.72 4.61 31.37
N ARG A 150 2.29 4.48 30.19
CA ARG A 150 3.09 5.55 29.61
C ARG A 150 2.14 6.54 28.95
N ASP A 151 1.86 7.63 29.67
CA ASP A 151 1.38 8.88 29.10
C ASP A 151 2.46 9.43 28.15
N GLY A 152 2.09 9.71 26.90
CA GLY A 152 3.02 10.31 25.96
C GLY A 152 2.36 10.69 24.65
N LEU A 153 1.72 11.87 24.60
CA LEU A 153 1.50 12.68 23.41
C LEU A 153 0.52 12.14 22.33
N ALA A 154 -0.74 12.01 22.72
CA ALA A 154 -1.82 12.21 21.77
C ALA A 154 -1.97 13.71 21.53
N GLN A 155 -1.37 14.24 20.47
CA GLN A 155 -1.69 15.60 20.00
C GLN A 155 -3.15 15.62 19.56
N ALA A 156 -3.90 16.54 20.15
CA ALA A 156 -5.28 16.82 19.88
C ALA A 156 -5.55 16.93 18.38
N ARG A 157 -6.30 15.99 17.84
CA ARG A 157 -7.00 16.15 16.57
C ARG A 157 -8.34 16.75 16.88
N ASP A 158 -8.50 18.03 16.50
CA ASP A 158 -9.70 18.81 16.71
C ASP A 158 -10.93 18.06 16.20
N GLY A 159 -11.88 17.86 17.10
CA GLY A 159 -13.17 17.27 16.81
C GLY A 159 -14.05 18.19 15.98
N LEU A 160 -14.34 17.77 14.78
CA LEU A 160 -15.59 18.09 14.07
C LEU A 160 -16.05 16.79 13.40
N GLY A 161 -17.21 16.32 13.77
CA GLY A 161 -17.85 15.06 13.38
C GLY A 161 -17.67 14.69 11.92
N GLY A 162 -16.93 13.63 11.68
CA GLY A 162 -16.72 13.12 10.34
C GLY A 162 -15.60 12.10 10.32
N GLY A 163 -15.88 10.90 9.83
CA GLY A 163 -14.96 9.78 9.74
C GLY A 163 -13.54 10.15 9.31
N GLU A 164 -12.58 9.44 9.83
CA GLU A 164 -11.15 9.65 9.58
C GLU A 164 -10.85 9.51 8.09
N ARG A 165 -10.08 10.44 7.51
CA ARG A 165 -9.66 10.33 6.13
C ARG A 165 -8.58 9.26 6.01
N PRO A 166 -8.66 8.33 5.06
CA PRO A 166 -7.64 7.30 4.91
C PRO A 166 -6.28 7.90 4.50
N ASP A 167 -5.21 7.30 5.01
CA ASP A 167 -3.82 7.60 4.62
C ASP A 167 -3.49 7.01 3.25
N GLY A 168 -4.23 5.99 2.83
CA GLY A 168 -4.08 5.35 1.53
C GLY A 168 -5.28 4.50 1.15
N ALA A 169 -5.32 4.11 -0.12
CA ALA A 169 -6.24 3.13 -0.66
C ALA A 169 -5.49 2.08 -1.46
N CYS A 170 -5.79 0.82 -1.26
CA CYS A 170 -5.24 -0.28 -2.07
C CYS A 170 -6.30 -1.35 -2.33
N PHE A 171 -6.11 -2.11 -3.39
CA PHE A 171 -6.96 -3.26 -3.65
C PHE A 171 -6.75 -4.36 -2.62
N VAL A 172 -7.82 -5.17 -2.42
CA VAL A 172 -7.77 -6.43 -1.69
C VAL A 172 -8.20 -7.57 -2.60
N ASP A 173 -7.53 -8.70 -2.50
CA ASP A 173 -7.92 -9.90 -3.23
C ASP A 173 -9.11 -10.61 -2.55
N GLY A 174 -9.61 -11.69 -3.18
CA GLY A 174 -10.73 -12.46 -2.67
C GLY A 174 -10.50 -13.12 -1.31
N GLY A 175 -9.25 -13.18 -0.85
CA GLY A 175 -8.84 -13.64 0.49
C GLY A 175 -8.66 -12.50 1.50
N GLY A 176 -8.96 -11.25 1.13
CA GLY A 176 -8.77 -10.07 2.00
C GLY A 176 -7.32 -9.62 2.13
N ARG A 177 -6.40 -10.09 1.29
CA ARG A 177 -5.00 -9.67 1.31
C ARG A 177 -4.83 -8.36 0.56
N ARG A 178 -4.26 -7.36 1.21
CA ARG A 178 -3.92 -6.05 0.63
C ARG A 178 -2.86 -6.17 -0.45
N GLN A 179 -3.13 -5.57 -1.59
CA GLN A 179 -2.21 -5.45 -2.72
C GLN A 179 -1.41 -4.16 -2.57
N SER A 180 -0.48 -4.17 -1.64
CA SER A 180 0.20 -2.99 -1.10
C SER A 180 1.04 -2.21 -2.10
N LEU A 181 1.53 -2.86 -3.16
CA LEU A 181 2.24 -2.24 -4.28
C LEU A 181 1.32 -2.02 -5.51
N CYS A 182 0.02 -1.93 -5.26
CA CYS A 182 -1.00 -1.48 -6.19
C CYS A 182 -1.95 -0.54 -5.42
N GLY A 183 -1.43 0.62 -4.99
CA GLY A 183 -2.15 1.52 -4.10
C GLY A 183 -1.82 3.00 -4.32
N ILE A 184 -2.71 3.86 -3.82
CA ILE A 184 -2.55 5.32 -3.76
C ILE A 184 -2.40 5.72 -2.30
N TRP A 185 -1.46 6.60 -2.01
CA TRP A 185 -1.09 6.97 -0.65
C TRP A 185 -0.97 8.48 -0.50
N ARG A 186 -1.26 9.01 0.68
CA ARG A 186 -0.90 10.38 1.03
C ARG A 186 0.61 10.45 1.25
N VAL A 187 1.27 11.35 0.51
CA VAL A 187 2.74 11.49 0.57
C VAL A 187 3.23 11.76 1.98
N ALA A 188 2.54 12.64 2.71
CA ALA A 188 2.91 12.96 4.09
C ALA A 188 2.85 11.74 5.02
N ALA A 189 1.78 10.93 4.94
CA ALA A 189 1.62 9.72 5.74
C ALA A 189 2.69 8.66 5.39
N LEU A 190 2.97 8.50 4.09
CA LEU A 190 3.97 7.52 3.65
C LEU A 190 5.40 7.94 4.02
N ARG A 191 5.73 9.24 3.92
CA ARG A 191 7.02 9.77 4.40
C ARG A 191 7.19 9.58 5.91
N ALA A 192 6.18 9.92 6.69
CA ALA A 192 6.21 9.69 8.15
C ALA A 192 6.38 8.21 8.50
N ALA A 193 5.77 7.30 7.72
CA ALA A 193 5.94 5.87 7.88
C ALA A 193 7.35 5.39 7.54
N VAL A 194 7.97 5.95 6.49
CA VAL A 194 9.39 5.69 6.14
C VAL A 194 10.31 6.15 7.27
N ASP A 195 10.13 7.37 7.77
CA ASP A 195 10.96 7.94 8.85
C ASP A 195 10.84 7.12 10.14
N ARG A 196 9.62 6.77 10.54
CA ARG A 196 9.37 5.88 11.68
C ARG A 196 10.10 4.56 11.53
N LEU A 197 9.93 3.90 10.38
CA LEU A 197 10.53 2.59 10.14
C LEU A 197 12.06 2.66 10.09
N ALA A 198 12.63 3.76 9.56
CA ALA A 198 14.07 4.00 9.56
C ALA A 198 14.59 4.11 11.01
N VAL A 199 13.93 4.85 11.87
CA VAL A 199 14.28 4.97 13.29
C VAL A 199 14.23 3.61 13.99
N GLU A 200 13.13 2.86 13.82
CA GLU A 200 12.93 1.52 14.41
C GLU A 200 14.03 0.52 13.97
N ARG A 201 14.62 0.71 12.80
CA ARG A 201 15.62 -0.17 12.20
C ARG A 201 17.05 0.38 12.27
N GLY A 202 17.31 1.40 13.08
CA GLY A 202 18.66 1.97 13.24
C GLY A 202 19.19 2.68 12.00
N GLY A 203 18.31 3.28 11.20
CA GLY A 203 18.64 4.05 10.00
C GLY A 203 18.61 3.26 8.69
N SER A 204 18.43 1.92 8.72
CA SER A 204 18.44 1.10 7.50
C SER A 204 17.05 0.62 7.11
N LEU A 205 16.63 0.92 5.88
CA LEU A 205 15.41 0.41 5.27
C LEU A 205 15.64 -0.88 4.45
N SER A 206 16.90 -1.31 4.30
CA SER A 206 17.23 -2.49 3.52
C SER A 206 16.56 -3.75 4.07
N GLY A 207 15.91 -4.51 3.19
CA GLY A 207 15.18 -5.73 3.56
C GLY A 207 13.91 -5.49 4.39
N ALA A 208 13.49 -4.24 4.58
CA ALA A 208 12.23 -3.96 5.27
C ALA A 208 11.03 -4.46 4.46
N PRO A 209 10.08 -5.18 5.08
CA PRO A 209 8.89 -5.63 4.38
C PRO A 209 7.88 -4.48 4.21
N VAL A 210 7.18 -4.44 3.08
CA VAL A 210 6.16 -3.41 2.79
C VAL A 210 5.08 -3.35 3.87
N ARG A 211 4.69 -4.50 4.44
CA ARG A 211 3.72 -4.54 5.55
C ARG A 211 4.17 -3.73 6.77
N ALA A 212 5.48 -3.65 7.06
CA ALA A 212 6.00 -2.84 8.16
C ALA A 212 5.95 -1.34 7.84
N LEU A 213 6.20 -0.95 6.57
CA LEU A 213 6.03 0.43 6.11
C LEU A 213 4.59 0.89 6.32
N LEU A 214 3.62 0.06 5.95
CA LEU A 214 2.19 0.42 5.98
C LEU A 214 1.53 0.17 7.34
N ALA A 215 2.27 -0.37 8.33
CA ALA A 215 1.75 -0.59 9.67
C ALA A 215 1.35 0.75 10.32
N GLY A 216 0.15 0.80 10.87
CA GLY A 216 -0.39 2.00 11.53
C GLY A 216 -0.96 3.06 10.58
N LEU A 217 -0.94 2.84 9.26
CA LEU A 217 -1.68 3.69 8.32
C LEU A 217 -3.16 3.27 8.25
N VAL A 218 -4.03 4.26 8.18
CA VAL A 218 -5.47 4.06 7.94
C VAL A 218 -5.67 3.82 6.45
N VAL A 219 -6.06 2.61 6.07
CA VAL A 219 -6.14 2.18 4.67
C VAL A 219 -7.57 1.90 4.26
N SER A 220 -8.03 2.54 3.19
CA SER A 220 -9.27 2.17 2.51
C SER A 220 -9.03 0.94 1.64
N GLU A 221 -9.66 -0.16 1.99
CA GLU A 221 -9.60 -1.42 1.24
C GLU A 221 -10.64 -1.40 0.13
N VAL A 222 -10.18 -1.64 -1.11
CA VAL A 222 -11.02 -1.57 -2.31
C VAL A 222 -11.14 -2.95 -2.94
N ALA A 223 -12.36 -3.49 -2.98
CA ALA A 223 -12.62 -4.69 -3.75
C ALA A 223 -12.68 -4.34 -5.24
N TRP A 224 -12.03 -5.14 -6.09
CA TRP A 224 -12.12 -4.96 -7.53
C TRP A 224 -13.50 -5.38 -8.04
N SER A 225 -14.20 -4.45 -8.63
CA SER A 225 -15.52 -4.65 -9.22
C SER A 225 -15.53 -4.47 -10.74
N GLY A 226 -14.35 -4.22 -11.35
CA GLY A 226 -14.24 -4.06 -12.79
C GLY A 226 -14.39 -5.38 -13.54
N GLU A 227 -14.75 -5.29 -14.81
CA GLU A 227 -14.74 -6.43 -15.72
C GLU A 227 -13.27 -6.78 -16.07
N GLY A 228 -12.94 -8.08 -16.10
CA GLY A 228 -11.64 -8.58 -16.52
C GLY A 228 -10.71 -8.96 -15.35
N PRO A 229 -9.42 -9.20 -15.68
CA PRO A 229 -8.44 -9.67 -14.70
C PRO A 229 -8.12 -8.60 -13.65
N PRO A 230 -7.67 -9.03 -12.46
CA PRO A 230 -7.35 -8.10 -11.39
C PRO A 230 -6.16 -7.19 -11.79
N PRO A 231 -6.23 -5.87 -11.54
CA PRO A 231 -5.18 -4.91 -11.91
C PRO A 231 -3.86 -5.13 -11.17
N TRP A 232 -3.89 -5.88 -10.07
CA TRP A 232 -2.70 -6.26 -9.29
C TRP A 232 -2.11 -7.63 -9.68
N PHE A 233 -2.53 -8.20 -10.79
CA PHE A 233 -1.96 -9.46 -11.26
C PHE A 233 -0.47 -9.26 -11.55
N ASP A 234 0.38 -9.93 -10.78
CA ASP A 234 1.83 -9.92 -10.93
C ASP A 234 2.29 -11.15 -11.72
N CYS A 235 3.35 -10.98 -12.50
CA CYS A 235 3.90 -12.04 -13.35
C CYS A 235 5.14 -12.64 -12.69
N ASP A 236 4.99 -13.54 -11.71
CA ASP A 236 6.11 -14.16 -11.00
C ASP A 236 6.71 -15.38 -11.72
N THR A 237 5.95 -16.00 -12.59
CA THR A 237 6.33 -17.21 -13.34
C THR A 237 6.09 -17.05 -14.84
N ASP A 238 6.67 -17.96 -15.65
CA ASP A 238 6.39 -18.02 -17.11
C ASP A 238 4.92 -18.32 -17.39
N GLU A 239 4.22 -19.00 -16.48
CA GLU A 239 2.79 -19.25 -16.57
C GLU A 239 1.99 -17.95 -16.40
N ASP A 240 2.38 -17.10 -15.44
CA ASP A 240 1.75 -15.79 -15.24
C ASP A 240 1.96 -14.89 -16.46
N VAL A 241 3.16 -14.92 -17.04
CA VAL A 241 3.45 -14.20 -18.30
C VAL A 241 2.53 -14.64 -19.42
N ARG A 242 2.37 -15.95 -19.64
CA ARG A 242 1.45 -16.48 -20.66
C ARG A 242 0.01 -16.07 -20.41
N ARG A 243 -0.44 -16.13 -19.16
CA ARG A 243 -1.80 -15.72 -18.77
C ARG A 243 -2.02 -14.22 -18.97
N ALA A 244 -1.04 -13.38 -18.62
CA ALA A 244 -1.10 -11.96 -18.87
C ALA A 244 -1.15 -11.63 -20.36
N GLU A 245 -0.42 -12.37 -21.21
CA GLU A 245 -0.47 -12.27 -22.68
C GLU A 245 -1.85 -12.60 -23.25
N GLU A 246 -2.53 -13.62 -22.71
CA GLU A 246 -3.89 -13.97 -23.10
C GLU A 246 -4.89 -12.86 -22.79
N TRP A 247 -4.77 -12.23 -21.63
CA TRP A 247 -5.65 -11.14 -21.21
C TRP A 247 -5.33 -9.78 -21.84
N ALA A 248 -4.12 -9.61 -22.37
CA ALA A 248 -3.69 -8.39 -23.04
C ALA A 248 -4.11 -8.29 -24.52
N ARG A 249 -4.67 -9.35 -25.08
CA ARG A 249 -5.18 -9.42 -26.48
C ARG A 249 -6.55 -8.78 -26.60
#